data_70212a283ec4db4c43ce2945fc2f689b
#
_entry.id   70212a283ec4db4c43ce2945fc2f689b
#
_cell.length_a   1.000
_cell.length_b   1.000
_cell.length_c   1.000
_cell.angle_alpha   90.00
_cell.angle_beta   90.00
_cell.angle_gamma   90.00
#
_symmetry.space_group_name_H-M   'P 1'
#
loop_
_entity.id
_entity.type
_entity.pdbx_description
1 polymer ?
#
loop_
_entity_poly.entity_id
_entity_poly.type
_entity_poly.pdbx_seq_one_letter_code
_entity_poly.pdbx_strand_id
1 'polypeptide(L)'
;MAGESPIRVMLVDDHAVVRGGLSAILRIYEDLELAGEAGSGEEALRLCPQVQPDVVLMDLIMPGMDGAATTRALRQRCPEVQVLILTSFKEKELIEGALEAGAIGYLLKNVSADELAAAIREAYAGRPTLAPEAAQILELASRLETLAQAILDAPRDAQRLPELLAAHVPAMFPGSHVEIRLFSGRELLRQPGDAAPVSGRVWDWVRATHEPHVFAPGAPLPWGGQQERGEQPVWSGTLLVAPIPGGEGGEPLGGIYIERPRASELLTNASSLVQSLAAQIGSVCHGAQARAESDDQQRIAQELLLAGRIQASLLPAGPPDLPGWQVAAALQPARETSGDFYDFIALPGGRWAIVIGDVADKGVGAALFMALSRTLLRTYAGEHPARADRVLAAVNERILSEARAGLFVTVFYAILDPASGTLLYANAGHPPPLVLEDEPSTRPRGLARTGMALGVLETERWEQRSITLNPGQGLLLYTDGVTDARSHEGASFGVERLLEVARREAGRGAAALEAALLAAVDHFAGDEPQLDDVALVVLRRASL
;
A
#
# COMPACT_ATOMS: atom_id res chain seq x y z
N MET A 1 22.12 -26.36 70.71
CA MET A 1 21.35 -25.83 69.61
C MET A 1 20.95 -27.05 68.78
N ALA A 2 19.69 -27.31 68.63
CA ALA A 2 19.21 -28.41 67.77
C ALA A 2 19.60 -28.02 66.33
N GLY A 3 20.43 -28.86 65.69
CA GLY A 3 20.82 -28.64 64.31
C GLY A 3 19.56 -28.73 63.43
N GLU A 4 19.26 -27.70 62.67
CA GLU A 4 18.31 -27.77 61.58
C GLU A 4 18.78 -28.87 60.60
N SER A 5 17.86 -29.74 60.20
CA SER A 5 18.16 -30.79 59.22
C SER A 5 18.65 -30.14 57.92
N PRO A 6 19.65 -30.71 57.24
CA PRO A 6 20.14 -30.13 55.98
C PRO A 6 19.03 -30.10 54.93
N ILE A 7 19.02 -29.07 54.08
CA ILE A 7 18.09 -28.91 52.94
C ILE A 7 18.38 -30.01 51.92
N ARG A 8 17.37 -30.83 51.63
CA ARG A 8 17.46 -31.98 50.75
C ARG A 8 17.26 -31.54 49.28
N VAL A 9 18.29 -31.63 48.47
CA VAL A 9 18.29 -31.15 47.08
C VAL A 9 18.30 -32.32 46.09
N MET A 10 17.42 -32.33 45.13
CA MET A 10 17.44 -33.25 43.98
C MET A 10 17.90 -32.53 42.72
N LEU A 11 18.81 -33.16 41.98
CA LEU A 11 19.31 -32.64 40.71
C LEU A 11 18.61 -33.30 39.53
N VAL A 12 18.13 -32.52 38.56
CA VAL A 12 17.49 -33.01 37.34
C VAL A 12 18.11 -32.32 36.14
N ASP A 13 18.94 -33.04 35.40
CA ASP A 13 19.67 -32.54 34.22
C ASP A 13 20.07 -33.74 33.34
N ASP A 14 19.95 -33.69 32.05
CA ASP A 14 20.29 -34.80 31.18
C ASP A 14 21.83 -34.98 31.02
N HIS A 15 22.62 -33.94 31.32
CA HIS A 15 24.08 -33.96 31.23
C HIS A 15 24.74 -34.47 32.54
N ALA A 16 25.28 -35.68 32.52
CA ALA A 16 25.94 -36.27 33.70
C ALA A 16 27.11 -35.43 34.25
N VAL A 17 27.82 -34.70 33.38
CA VAL A 17 28.93 -33.81 33.79
C VAL A 17 28.42 -32.63 34.61
N VAL A 18 27.28 -32.06 34.23
CA VAL A 18 26.63 -30.96 34.95
C VAL A 18 26.16 -31.45 36.31
N ARG A 19 25.46 -32.59 36.36
CA ARG A 19 25.01 -33.17 37.64
C ARG A 19 26.20 -33.44 38.58
N GLY A 20 27.30 -34.00 38.06
CA GLY A 20 28.51 -34.23 38.89
C GLY A 20 29.12 -32.92 39.42
N GLY A 21 29.13 -31.86 38.64
CA GLY A 21 29.60 -30.53 39.06
C GLY A 21 28.71 -29.93 40.14
N LEU A 22 27.39 -29.95 39.96
CA LEU A 22 26.41 -29.47 40.93
C LEU A 22 26.44 -30.29 42.25
N SER A 23 26.56 -31.61 42.15
CA SER A 23 26.75 -32.49 43.29
C SER A 23 28.01 -32.16 44.12
N ALA A 24 29.11 -31.84 43.46
CA ALA A 24 30.32 -31.38 44.11
C ALA A 24 30.13 -30.03 44.83
N ILE A 25 29.39 -29.10 44.23
CA ILE A 25 29.07 -27.82 44.87
C ILE A 25 28.20 -28.01 46.10
N LEU A 26 27.15 -28.83 46.06
CA LEU A 26 26.29 -29.08 47.23
C LEU A 26 27.05 -29.65 48.42
N ARG A 27 28.09 -30.45 48.19
CA ARG A 27 28.93 -31.04 49.25
C ARG A 27 29.85 -30.04 49.98
N ILE A 28 30.01 -28.82 49.45
CA ILE A 28 30.82 -27.77 50.07
C ILE A 28 30.10 -27.21 51.29
N TYR A 29 28.75 -27.24 51.29
CA TYR A 29 27.91 -26.59 52.29
C TYR A 29 27.32 -27.65 53.25
N GLU A 30 27.56 -27.53 54.56
CA GLU A 30 27.10 -28.46 55.60
C GLU A 30 25.56 -28.50 55.75
N ASP A 31 24.88 -27.44 55.35
CA ASP A 31 23.43 -27.26 55.39
C ASP A 31 22.70 -27.74 54.14
N LEU A 32 23.40 -28.27 53.12
CA LEU A 32 22.80 -28.81 51.89
C LEU A 32 23.13 -30.32 51.76
N GLU A 33 22.12 -31.11 51.40
CA GLU A 33 22.27 -32.56 51.20
C GLU A 33 21.75 -32.96 49.81
N LEU A 34 22.57 -33.71 49.05
CA LEU A 34 22.12 -34.31 47.79
C LEU A 34 21.18 -35.50 48.11
N ALA A 35 19.87 -35.31 47.89
CA ALA A 35 18.85 -36.33 48.12
C ALA A 35 18.68 -37.32 46.94
N GLY A 36 18.98 -36.86 45.73
CA GLY A 36 18.91 -37.71 44.51
C GLY A 36 19.30 -37.01 43.24
N GLU A 37 19.56 -37.82 42.20
CA GLU A 37 19.87 -37.33 40.85
C GLU A 37 18.98 -38.02 39.82
N ALA A 38 18.50 -37.28 38.82
CA ALA A 38 17.71 -37.79 37.69
C ALA A 38 18.25 -37.24 36.39
N GLY A 39 18.31 -38.08 35.38
CA GLY A 39 18.77 -37.74 34.01
C GLY A 39 17.64 -37.38 33.05
N SER A 40 16.39 -37.40 33.50
CA SER A 40 15.21 -37.03 32.72
C SER A 40 14.05 -36.62 33.60
N GLY A 41 13.03 -35.95 33.01
CA GLY A 41 11.81 -35.58 33.73
C GLY A 41 11.03 -36.77 34.24
N GLU A 42 10.92 -37.84 33.48
CA GLU A 42 10.24 -39.07 33.87
C GLU A 42 10.96 -39.75 35.05
N GLU A 43 12.27 -39.71 35.10
CA GLU A 43 13.05 -40.22 36.20
C GLU A 43 12.86 -39.37 37.48
N ALA A 44 12.85 -38.05 37.32
CA ALA A 44 12.57 -37.12 38.42
C ALA A 44 11.20 -37.37 39.07
N LEU A 45 10.16 -37.59 38.24
CA LEU A 45 8.80 -37.91 38.74
C LEU A 45 8.73 -39.26 39.50
N ARG A 46 9.56 -40.23 39.12
CA ARG A 46 9.63 -41.53 39.84
C ARG A 46 10.39 -41.41 41.16
N LEU A 47 11.47 -40.65 41.15
CA LEU A 47 12.42 -40.56 42.25
C LEU A 47 11.93 -39.61 43.36
N CYS A 48 11.29 -38.49 43.01
CA CYS A 48 10.87 -37.44 43.95
C CYS A 48 10.04 -37.97 45.16
N PRO A 49 9.01 -38.81 44.99
CA PRO A 49 8.26 -39.37 46.14
C PRO A 49 9.10 -40.28 47.04
N GLN A 50 10.19 -40.86 46.54
CA GLN A 50 11.06 -41.78 47.27
C GLN A 50 12.10 -41.04 48.11
N VAL A 51 12.72 -39.99 47.49
CA VAL A 51 13.79 -39.24 48.14
C VAL A 51 13.29 -38.02 48.91
N GLN A 52 12.05 -37.60 48.70
CA GLN A 52 11.41 -36.47 49.38
C GLN A 52 12.32 -35.25 49.48
N PRO A 53 12.72 -34.63 48.33
CA PRO A 53 13.57 -33.45 48.36
C PRO A 53 12.76 -32.22 48.80
N ASP A 54 13.42 -31.26 49.42
CA ASP A 54 12.88 -29.95 49.74
C ASP A 54 12.94 -29.03 48.51
N VAL A 55 14.07 -29.11 47.75
CA VAL A 55 14.32 -28.30 46.56
C VAL A 55 14.76 -29.19 45.40
N VAL A 56 14.22 -28.94 44.21
CA VAL A 56 14.65 -29.58 42.96
C VAL A 56 15.34 -28.53 42.10
N LEU A 57 16.60 -28.77 41.74
CA LEU A 57 17.29 -28.03 40.67
C LEU A 57 16.95 -28.70 39.36
N MET A 58 16.26 -27.97 38.47
CA MET A 58 15.66 -28.49 37.25
C MET A 58 16.27 -27.86 36.02
N ASP A 59 16.85 -28.66 35.14
CA ASP A 59 17.18 -28.17 33.80
C ASP A 59 15.92 -27.97 32.94
N LEU A 60 15.92 -26.93 32.09
CA LEU A 60 14.77 -26.57 31.29
C LEU A 60 14.66 -27.40 30.03
N ILE A 61 15.78 -27.65 29.36
CA ILE A 61 15.81 -28.38 28.09
C ILE A 61 16.38 -29.79 28.32
N MET A 62 15.51 -30.76 28.29
CA MET A 62 15.85 -32.18 28.40
C MET A 62 15.13 -32.99 27.32
N PRO A 63 15.74 -34.06 26.78
CA PRO A 63 15.08 -34.98 25.87
C PRO A 63 13.83 -35.62 26.49
N GLY A 64 12.75 -35.75 25.75
CA GLY A 64 11.48 -36.31 26.22
C GLY A 64 10.61 -35.28 26.93
N MET A 65 10.45 -35.41 28.23
CA MET A 65 9.70 -34.44 29.04
C MET A 65 10.61 -33.26 29.43
N ASP A 66 10.31 -32.05 28.94
CA ASP A 66 11.07 -30.84 29.26
C ASP A 66 10.90 -30.41 30.75
N GLY A 67 11.74 -29.46 31.18
CA GLY A 67 11.76 -29.01 32.57
C GLY A 67 10.46 -28.32 33.01
N ALA A 68 9.76 -27.58 32.13
CA ALA A 68 8.51 -26.93 32.46
C ALA A 68 7.37 -27.94 32.65
N ALA A 69 7.24 -28.92 31.75
CA ALA A 69 6.29 -30.02 31.89
C ALA A 69 6.59 -30.86 33.13
N THR A 70 7.88 -31.14 33.40
CA THR A 70 8.33 -31.85 34.59
C THR A 70 8.00 -31.08 35.88
N THR A 71 8.26 -29.77 35.88
CA THR A 71 7.92 -28.88 37.01
C THR A 71 6.42 -28.93 37.32
N ARG A 72 5.57 -28.79 36.30
CA ARG A 72 4.10 -28.85 36.46
C ARG A 72 3.64 -30.20 37.05
N ALA A 73 4.23 -31.29 36.56
CA ALA A 73 3.91 -32.63 37.05
C ALA A 73 4.44 -32.88 38.48
N LEU A 74 5.63 -32.37 38.85
CA LEU A 74 6.17 -32.43 40.21
C LEU A 74 5.31 -31.65 41.21
N ARG A 75 4.88 -30.43 40.84
CA ARG A 75 3.99 -29.61 41.71
C ARG A 75 2.65 -30.28 41.97
N GLN A 76 2.14 -31.08 41.04
CA GLN A 76 0.92 -31.88 41.24
C GLN A 76 1.16 -33.11 42.14
N ARG A 77 2.31 -33.76 41.99
CA ARG A 77 2.60 -35.05 42.65
C ARG A 77 3.27 -34.89 44.03
N CYS A 78 4.07 -33.85 44.19
CA CYS A 78 4.83 -33.49 45.37
C CYS A 78 4.65 -31.99 45.66
N PRO A 79 3.49 -31.55 46.22
CA PRO A 79 3.14 -30.12 46.33
C PRO A 79 4.10 -29.30 47.21
N GLU A 80 4.74 -29.94 48.21
CA GLU A 80 5.67 -29.27 49.14
C GLU A 80 7.04 -28.95 48.53
N VAL A 81 7.40 -29.61 47.41
CA VAL A 81 8.72 -29.45 46.77
C VAL A 81 8.80 -28.11 46.10
N GLN A 82 9.86 -27.36 46.34
CA GLN A 82 10.16 -26.16 45.58
C GLN A 82 11.04 -26.49 44.35
N VAL A 83 10.68 -25.93 43.19
CA VAL A 83 11.44 -26.18 41.96
C VAL A 83 12.17 -24.89 41.56
N LEU A 84 13.51 -24.98 41.54
CA LEU A 84 14.39 -23.91 41.10
C LEU A 84 14.99 -24.31 39.74
N ILE A 85 14.69 -23.54 38.72
CA ILE A 85 15.21 -23.78 37.38
C ILE A 85 16.68 -23.38 37.29
N LEU A 86 17.48 -24.26 36.71
CA LEU A 86 18.90 -24.03 36.45
C LEU A 86 19.23 -24.36 34.98
N THR A 87 19.44 -23.37 34.15
CA THR A 87 19.59 -23.58 32.70
C THR A 87 20.66 -22.68 32.09
N SER A 88 21.11 -23.04 30.88
CA SER A 88 22.02 -22.21 30.07
C SER A 88 21.29 -21.23 29.15
N PHE A 89 19.97 -21.28 29.10
CA PHE A 89 19.13 -20.51 28.16
C PHE A 89 18.54 -19.28 28.84
N LYS A 90 18.40 -18.18 28.05
CA LYS A 90 17.94 -16.86 28.52
C LYS A 90 16.69 -16.35 27.78
N GLU A 91 16.05 -17.22 26.96
CA GLU A 91 14.86 -16.86 26.20
C GLU A 91 13.65 -16.64 27.13
N LYS A 92 12.92 -15.54 26.88
CA LYS A 92 11.77 -15.09 27.67
C LYS A 92 10.71 -16.20 27.80
N GLU A 93 10.35 -16.84 26.70
CA GLU A 93 9.31 -17.84 26.61
C GLU A 93 9.60 -19.06 27.50
N LEU A 94 10.86 -19.44 27.60
CA LEU A 94 11.31 -20.55 28.44
C LEU A 94 11.25 -20.18 29.92
N ILE A 95 11.60 -18.95 30.28
CA ILE A 95 11.53 -18.46 31.67
C ILE A 95 10.07 -18.35 32.11
N GLU A 96 9.22 -17.71 31.30
CA GLU A 96 7.78 -17.56 31.59
C GLU A 96 7.11 -18.91 31.71
N GLY A 97 7.34 -19.83 30.76
CA GLY A 97 6.77 -21.17 30.78
C GLY A 97 7.15 -21.99 32.02
N ALA A 98 8.37 -21.81 32.55
CA ALA A 98 8.82 -22.46 33.78
C ALA A 98 8.17 -21.87 35.04
N LEU A 99 8.04 -20.55 35.11
CA LEU A 99 7.37 -19.86 36.23
C LEU A 99 5.87 -20.17 36.23
N GLU A 100 5.19 -20.18 35.08
CA GLU A 100 3.79 -20.60 34.95
C GLU A 100 3.58 -22.08 35.33
N ALA A 101 4.59 -22.92 35.09
CA ALA A 101 4.57 -24.32 35.53
C ALA A 101 4.68 -24.48 37.07
N GLY A 102 4.98 -23.40 37.82
CA GLY A 102 5.08 -23.37 39.26
C GLY A 102 6.49 -23.47 39.82
N ALA A 103 7.53 -23.13 39.02
CA ALA A 103 8.88 -22.94 39.54
C ALA A 103 8.92 -21.73 40.46
N ILE A 104 9.66 -21.82 41.58
CA ILE A 104 9.81 -20.73 42.55
C ILE A 104 10.93 -19.75 42.17
N GLY A 105 11.81 -20.16 41.25
CA GLY A 105 12.93 -19.32 40.84
C GLY A 105 13.62 -19.83 39.60
N TYR A 106 14.54 -19.00 39.11
CA TYR A 106 15.28 -19.25 37.89
C TYR A 106 16.72 -18.75 38.04
N LEU A 107 17.69 -19.59 37.69
CA LEU A 107 19.12 -19.29 37.69
C LEU A 107 19.78 -19.73 36.40
N LEU A 108 20.88 -19.08 36.03
CA LEU A 108 21.75 -19.51 34.93
C LEU A 108 22.78 -20.51 35.45
N LYS A 109 23.17 -21.51 34.62
CA LYS A 109 24.18 -22.53 35.00
C LYS A 109 25.60 -21.97 35.22
N ASN A 110 25.83 -20.67 34.90
CA ASN A 110 27.11 -20.01 35.13
C ASN A 110 27.19 -19.21 36.44
N VAL A 111 26.22 -19.38 37.35
CA VAL A 111 26.27 -18.76 38.69
C VAL A 111 27.38 -19.36 39.53
N SER A 112 27.91 -18.56 40.47
CA SER A 112 28.89 -19.02 41.46
C SER A 112 28.28 -20.05 42.43
N ALA A 113 29.13 -20.84 43.12
CA ALA A 113 28.70 -21.79 44.13
C ALA A 113 27.95 -21.10 45.29
N ASP A 114 28.39 -19.92 45.71
CA ASP A 114 27.74 -19.14 46.78
C ASP A 114 26.37 -18.63 46.35
N GLU A 115 26.20 -18.15 45.10
CA GLU A 115 24.91 -17.72 44.58
C GLU A 115 23.91 -18.88 44.44
N LEU A 116 24.37 -20.05 43.98
CA LEU A 116 23.55 -21.25 43.91
C LEU A 116 23.07 -21.69 45.29
N ALA A 117 23.97 -21.74 46.25
CA ALA A 117 23.62 -22.11 47.66
C ALA A 117 22.64 -21.10 48.28
N ALA A 118 22.85 -19.81 48.04
CA ALA A 118 21.93 -18.77 48.52
C ALA A 118 20.55 -18.94 47.89
N ALA A 119 20.45 -19.21 46.59
CA ALA A 119 19.20 -19.41 45.87
C ALA A 119 18.43 -20.66 46.36
N ILE A 120 19.15 -21.76 46.67
CA ILE A 120 18.53 -22.96 47.24
C ILE A 120 17.91 -22.65 48.62
N ARG A 121 18.60 -21.88 49.46
CA ARG A 121 18.08 -21.47 50.78
C ARG A 121 16.86 -20.57 50.66
N GLU A 122 16.88 -19.64 49.72
CA GLU A 122 15.71 -18.78 49.46
C GLU A 122 14.53 -19.58 48.92
N ALA A 123 14.76 -20.52 47.99
CA ALA A 123 13.75 -21.42 47.46
C ALA A 123 13.13 -22.28 48.56
N TYR A 124 13.97 -22.87 49.46
CA TYR A 124 13.52 -23.62 50.61
C TYR A 124 12.65 -22.78 51.55
N ALA A 125 13.01 -21.52 51.76
CA ALA A 125 12.22 -20.58 52.57
C ALA A 125 10.94 -20.09 51.86
N GLY A 126 10.62 -20.59 50.69
CA GLY A 126 9.45 -20.17 49.90
C GLY A 126 9.55 -18.77 49.30
N ARG A 127 10.75 -18.21 49.21
CA ARG A 127 10.97 -16.88 48.61
C ARG A 127 11.39 -17.01 47.15
N PRO A 128 10.70 -16.30 46.22
CA PRO A 128 11.07 -16.30 44.80
C PRO A 128 12.51 -15.85 44.60
N THR A 129 13.25 -16.59 43.77
CA THR A 129 14.63 -16.28 43.43
C THR A 129 14.77 -16.15 41.93
N LEU A 130 14.99 -14.95 41.44
CA LEU A 130 15.29 -14.68 40.06
C LEU A 130 16.71 -14.13 39.97
N ALA A 131 17.52 -14.65 39.01
CA ALA A 131 18.78 -14.02 38.70
C ALA A 131 18.51 -12.55 38.27
N PRO A 132 19.36 -11.59 38.74
CA PRO A 132 19.15 -10.17 38.41
C PRO A 132 18.98 -9.92 36.89
N GLU A 133 19.68 -10.66 36.07
CA GLU A 133 19.61 -10.60 34.59
C GLU A 133 18.25 -11.07 34.07
N ALA A 134 17.71 -12.18 34.60
CA ALA A 134 16.41 -12.70 34.24
C ALA A 134 15.28 -11.74 34.63
N ALA A 135 15.36 -11.16 35.83
CA ALA A 135 14.42 -10.15 36.29
C ALA A 135 14.41 -8.91 35.35
N GLN A 136 15.59 -8.45 34.92
CA GLN A 136 15.73 -7.31 33.99
C GLN A 136 15.13 -7.62 32.61
N ILE A 137 15.31 -8.83 32.09
CA ILE A 137 14.75 -9.24 30.79
C ILE A 137 13.21 -9.28 30.86
N LEU A 138 12.64 -9.86 31.92
CA LEU A 138 11.19 -9.91 32.14
C LEU A 138 10.60 -8.50 32.29
N GLU A 139 11.26 -7.62 33.03
CA GLU A 139 10.84 -6.22 33.16
C GLU A 139 10.88 -5.50 31.81
N LEU A 140 11.95 -5.68 31.03
CA LEU A 140 12.06 -5.11 29.69
C LEU A 140 10.97 -5.63 28.77
N ALA A 141 10.68 -6.92 28.80
CA ALA A 141 9.61 -7.54 28.01
C ALA A 141 8.23 -7.01 28.38
N SER A 142 7.92 -6.88 29.68
CA SER A 142 6.65 -6.29 30.16
C SER A 142 6.48 -4.83 29.72
N ARG A 143 7.56 -4.05 29.77
CA ARG A 143 7.57 -2.65 29.28
C ARG A 143 7.36 -2.56 27.78
N LEU A 144 7.95 -3.48 27.01
CA LEU A 144 7.74 -3.57 25.56
C LEU A 144 6.29 -3.91 25.23
N GLU A 145 5.68 -4.85 25.97
CA GLU A 145 4.28 -5.21 25.79
C GLU A 145 3.35 -4.03 26.09
N THR A 146 3.65 -3.26 27.13
CA THR A 146 2.93 -2.02 27.47
C THR A 146 3.04 -0.99 26.33
N LEU A 147 4.23 -0.81 25.75
CA LEU A 147 4.45 0.07 24.62
C LEU A 147 3.72 -0.44 23.37
N ALA A 148 3.78 -1.76 23.12
CA ALA A 148 3.06 -2.39 22.01
C ALA A 148 1.56 -2.13 22.09
N GLN A 149 0.96 -2.33 23.27
CA GLN A 149 -0.44 -2.06 23.49
C GLN A 149 -0.76 -0.57 23.31
N ALA A 150 0.07 0.33 23.82
CA ALA A 150 -0.10 1.76 23.65
C ALA A 150 -0.03 2.18 22.17
N ILE A 151 0.82 1.53 21.37
CA ILE A 151 0.92 1.73 19.93
C ILE A 151 -0.35 1.22 19.20
N LEU A 152 -0.89 0.07 19.62
CA LEU A 152 -2.11 -0.51 19.05
C LEU A 152 -3.36 0.31 19.38
N ASP A 153 -3.45 0.83 20.60
CA ASP A 153 -4.58 1.62 21.12
C ASP A 153 -4.53 3.09 20.62
N ALA A 154 -3.36 3.57 20.22
CA ALA A 154 -3.26 4.89 19.62
C ALA A 154 -4.06 4.92 18.30
N PRO A 155 -4.81 6.01 18.03
CA PRO A 155 -5.34 6.22 16.68
C PRO A 155 -4.17 6.08 15.73
N ARG A 156 -4.33 5.25 14.69
CA ARG A 156 -3.28 4.77 13.77
C ARG A 156 -2.53 5.91 13.02
N ASP A 157 -2.12 6.91 13.76
CA ASP A 157 -1.42 8.10 13.32
C ASP A 157 0.06 8.00 13.72
N ALA A 158 0.92 7.77 12.73
CA ALA A 158 2.37 7.75 12.90
C ALA A 158 2.93 9.08 13.48
N GLN A 159 2.12 10.14 13.56
CA GLN A 159 2.54 11.42 14.15
C GLN A 159 2.71 11.32 15.68
N ARG A 160 1.98 10.44 16.34
CA ARG A 160 2.06 10.23 17.80
C ARG A 160 3.15 9.24 18.23
N LEU A 161 3.76 8.55 17.28
CA LEU A 161 4.80 7.56 17.57
C LEU A 161 5.98 8.15 18.35
N PRO A 162 6.52 9.35 18.05
CA PRO A 162 7.58 9.96 18.83
C PRO A 162 7.21 10.19 20.32
N GLU A 163 5.98 10.60 20.61
CA GLU A 163 5.49 10.83 21.97
C GLU A 163 5.42 9.51 22.75
N LEU A 164 4.91 8.44 22.14
CA LEU A 164 4.84 7.12 22.74
C LEU A 164 6.23 6.55 23.00
N LEU A 165 7.13 6.66 22.04
CA LEU A 165 8.51 6.21 22.21
C LEU A 165 9.21 6.99 23.33
N ALA A 166 9.05 8.31 23.39
CA ALA A 166 9.62 9.16 24.43
C ALA A 166 9.09 8.84 25.84
N ALA A 167 7.83 8.39 25.94
CA ALA A 167 7.24 8.01 27.22
C ALA A 167 7.73 6.65 27.75
N HIS A 168 8.04 5.70 26.87
CA HIS A 168 8.30 4.30 27.27
C HIS A 168 9.77 3.87 27.13
N VAL A 169 10.44 4.22 26.03
CA VAL A 169 11.79 3.73 25.69
C VAL A 169 12.85 4.14 26.73
N PRO A 170 12.83 5.36 27.32
CA PRO A 170 13.78 5.76 28.35
C PRO A 170 13.84 4.83 29.55
N ALA A 171 12.68 4.36 29.98
CA ALA A 171 12.57 3.45 31.12
C ALA A 171 12.99 2.01 30.78
N MET A 172 12.98 1.64 29.48
CA MET A 172 13.44 0.34 29.00
C MET A 172 14.98 0.26 28.98
N PHE A 173 15.65 1.34 28.62
CA PHE A 173 17.10 1.40 28.46
C PHE A 173 17.74 2.51 29.32
N PRO A 174 17.66 2.43 30.65
CA PRO A 174 18.16 3.49 31.53
C PRO A 174 19.66 3.64 31.39
N GLY A 175 20.12 4.90 31.25
CA GLY A 175 21.54 5.26 31.11
C GLY A 175 22.17 4.89 29.77
N SER A 176 21.35 4.56 28.75
CA SER A 176 21.79 4.31 27.40
C SER A 176 21.56 5.54 26.51
N HIS A 177 22.41 5.71 25.49
CA HIS A 177 22.10 6.57 24.35
C HIS A 177 21.21 5.78 23.37
N VAL A 178 20.01 6.26 23.12
CA VAL A 178 19.06 5.66 22.20
C VAL A 178 18.72 6.66 21.10
N GLU A 179 18.85 6.25 19.84
CA GLU A 179 18.35 7.02 18.70
C GLU A 179 17.50 6.10 17.81
N ILE A 180 16.28 6.55 17.50
CA ILE A 180 15.36 5.87 16.58
C ILE A 180 15.02 6.86 15.48
N ARG A 181 15.31 6.51 14.23
CA ARG A 181 15.02 7.39 13.10
C ARG A 181 14.55 6.63 11.86
N LEU A 182 13.77 7.31 11.04
CA LEU A 182 13.41 6.86 9.70
C LEU A 182 14.39 7.38 8.65
N PHE A 183 14.65 6.62 7.63
CA PHE A 183 15.54 7.02 6.53
C PHE A 183 14.96 8.10 5.62
N SER A 184 13.67 8.42 5.77
CA SER A 184 13.05 9.65 5.23
C SER A 184 13.56 10.95 5.86
N GLY A 185 14.45 10.86 6.88
CA GLY A 185 15.02 11.99 7.61
C GLY A 185 14.31 12.33 8.93
N ARG A 186 13.18 11.68 9.24
CA ARG A 186 12.42 11.92 10.48
C ARG A 186 13.08 11.20 11.66
N GLU A 187 13.49 11.97 12.68
CA GLU A 187 13.90 11.45 13.98
C GLU A 187 12.64 11.14 14.82
N LEU A 188 12.54 9.91 15.33
CA LEU A 188 11.43 9.47 16.16
C LEU A 188 11.74 9.61 17.66
N LEU A 189 12.99 9.36 18.04
CA LEU A 189 13.47 9.48 19.42
C LEU A 189 14.97 9.70 19.43
N ARG A 190 15.45 10.60 20.32
CA ARG A 190 16.85 10.67 20.77
C ARG A 190 16.89 10.88 22.27
N GLN A 191 17.69 10.04 22.94
CA GLN A 191 17.83 10.11 24.37
C GLN A 191 19.28 9.75 24.81
N PRO A 192 19.91 10.56 25.71
CA PRO A 192 19.38 11.85 26.16
C PRO A 192 19.25 12.83 25.00
N GLY A 193 18.34 13.80 25.12
CA GLY A 193 18.02 14.73 24.03
C GLY A 193 19.17 15.66 23.62
N ASP A 194 20.17 15.83 24.48
CA ASP A 194 21.42 16.58 24.26
C ASP A 194 22.56 15.70 23.72
N ALA A 195 22.33 14.39 23.54
CA ALA A 195 23.33 13.50 22.95
C ALA A 195 23.64 13.92 21.50
N ALA A 196 24.91 13.75 21.11
CA ALA A 196 25.31 13.97 19.73
C ALA A 196 24.54 12.98 18.80
N PRO A 197 24.09 13.45 17.64
CA PRO A 197 23.39 12.57 16.70
C PRO A 197 24.31 11.45 16.21
N VAL A 198 23.75 10.26 16.03
CA VAL A 198 24.45 9.10 15.49
C VAL A 198 24.94 9.39 14.07
N SER A 199 26.19 9.01 13.78
CA SER A 199 26.82 9.25 12.48
C SER A 199 26.01 8.65 11.31
N GLY A 200 25.93 9.37 10.19
CA GLY A 200 25.29 8.90 8.96
C GLY A 200 25.80 7.54 8.48
N ARG A 201 27.12 7.24 8.68
CA ARG A 201 27.71 5.94 8.30
C ARG A 201 27.10 4.75 9.05
N VAL A 202 26.68 4.94 10.29
CA VAL A 202 25.95 3.92 11.05
C VAL A 202 24.61 3.63 10.37
N TRP A 203 23.89 4.68 10.01
CA TRP A 203 22.58 4.56 9.35
C TRP A 203 22.67 3.97 7.95
N ASP A 204 23.74 4.28 7.18
CA ASP A 204 23.99 3.65 5.87
C ASP A 204 24.24 2.14 6.03
N TRP A 205 24.97 1.75 7.08
CA TRP A 205 25.19 0.35 7.39
C TRP A 205 23.91 -0.35 7.87
N VAL A 206 23.12 0.28 8.76
CA VAL A 206 21.83 -0.26 9.23
C VAL A 206 20.86 -0.44 8.07
N ARG A 207 20.88 0.44 7.09
CA ARG A 207 20.05 0.31 5.88
C ARG A 207 20.41 -0.93 5.04
N ALA A 208 21.68 -1.29 5.02
CA ALA A 208 22.18 -2.44 4.27
C ALA A 208 22.01 -3.79 5.01
N THR A 209 21.69 -3.76 6.32
CA THR A 209 21.47 -4.96 7.13
C THR A 209 19.98 -5.24 7.31
N HIS A 210 19.61 -6.52 7.40
CA HIS A 210 18.21 -6.95 7.60
C HIS A 210 17.97 -7.55 8.99
N GLU A 211 19.03 -7.69 9.79
CA GLU A 211 18.98 -8.30 11.11
C GLU A 211 19.58 -7.38 12.18
N PRO A 212 19.15 -7.52 13.45
CA PRO A 212 19.76 -6.78 14.54
C PRO A 212 21.20 -7.30 14.82
N HIS A 213 22.09 -6.39 15.17
CA HIS A 213 23.48 -6.68 15.50
C HIS A 213 23.87 -6.11 16.86
N VAL A 214 24.58 -6.93 17.63
CA VAL A 214 25.14 -6.53 18.94
C VAL A 214 26.64 -6.53 18.84
N PHE A 215 27.27 -5.42 19.20
CA PHE A 215 28.73 -5.24 19.26
C PHE A 215 29.17 -5.18 20.71
N ALA A 216 29.97 -6.16 21.12
CA ALA A 216 30.57 -6.20 22.45
C ALA A 216 31.70 -5.15 22.59
N PRO A 217 32.12 -4.80 23.82
CA PRO A 217 33.30 -3.97 24.04
C PRO A 217 34.54 -4.53 23.35
N GLY A 218 35.26 -3.68 22.62
CA GLY A 218 36.43 -4.09 21.83
C GLY A 218 36.14 -4.66 20.44
N ALA A 219 34.87 -4.84 20.05
CA ALA A 219 34.52 -5.32 18.73
C ALA A 219 34.83 -4.28 17.64
N PRO A 220 35.31 -4.69 16.45
CA PRO A 220 35.49 -3.81 15.31
C PRO A 220 34.11 -3.38 14.77
N LEU A 221 33.92 -2.08 14.54
CA LEU A 221 32.69 -1.54 13.99
C LEU A 221 32.76 -1.51 12.45
N PRO A 222 31.74 -2.03 11.72
CA PRO A 222 31.80 -2.17 10.26
C PRO A 222 31.85 -0.83 9.50
N TRP A 223 31.38 0.26 10.11
CA TRP A 223 31.40 1.61 9.49
C TRP A 223 32.68 2.40 9.76
N GLY A 224 33.67 1.83 10.49
CA GLY A 224 34.92 2.50 10.86
C GLY A 224 34.75 3.54 11.94
N GLY A 225 35.75 3.72 12.81
CA GLY A 225 35.81 4.82 13.76
C GLY A 225 36.39 6.09 13.11
N GLN A 226 36.24 7.25 13.75
CA GLN A 226 36.96 8.46 13.35
C GLN A 226 38.46 8.21 13.48
N GLN A 227 39.15 8.17 12.35
CA GLN A 227 40.62 8.16 12.32
C GLN A 227 41.14 9.57 12.69
N GLU A 228 41.38 9.81 13.96
CA GLU A 228 42.41 10.72 14.35
C GLU A 228 43.55 9.90 14.99
N ARG A 229 44.66 9.79 14.23
CA ARG A 229 45.92 9.16 14.63
C ARG A 229 45.89 7.63 14.85
N GLY A 230 45.91 6.86 13.77
CA GLY A 230 46.63 5.55 13.70
C GLY A 230 46.19 4.40 14.58
N GLU A 231 45.32 4.57 15.55
CA GLU A 231 44.73 3.53 16.39
C GLU A 231 43.26 3.33 16.00
N GLN A 232 42.86 2.08 15.79
CA GLN A 232 41.44 1.76 15.65
C GLN A 232 40.73 2.12 16.96
N PRO A 233 39.70 2.96 16.98
CA PRO A 233 38.98 3.26 18.20
C PRO A 233 38.40 1.98 18.76
N VAL A 234 38.89 1.55 19.90
CA VAL A 234 38.38 0.42 20.64
C VAL A 234 37.08 0.87 21.29
N TRP A 235 35.97 0.32 20.84
CA TRP A 235 34.67 0.58 21.45
C TRP A 235 34.64 0.07 22.89
N SER A 236 34.31 0.91 23.86
CA SER A 236 34.41 0.55 25.28
C SER A 236 33.08 0.01 25.87
N GLY A 237 31.97 0.17 25.16
CA GLY A 237 30.63 -0.19 25.60
C GLY A 237 29.99 -1.34 24.81
N THR A 238 28.74 -1.62 25.12
CA THR A 238 27.89 -2.51 24.31
C THR A 238 27.02 -1.66 23.41
N LEU A 239 26.94 -2.01 22.12
CA LEU A 239 26.12 -1.34 21.13
C LEU A 239 25.18 -2.36 20.50
N LEU A 240 23.89 -2.02 20.41
CA LEU A 240 22.88 -2.75 19.65
C LEU A 240 22.32 -1.85 18.57
N VAL A 241 22.27 -2.34 17.36
CA VAL A 241 21.61 -1.69 16.23
C VAL A 241 20.62 -2.65 15.59
N ALA A 242 19.44 -2.15 15.21
CA ALA A 242 18.41 -2.94 14.57
C ALA A 242 17.74 -2.17 13.43
N PRO A 243 17.53 -2.75 12.26
CA PRO A 243 16.77 -2.14 11.19
C PRO A 243 15.27 -2.15 11.55
N ILE A 244 14.56 -1.06 11.20
CA ILE A 244 13.10 -1.01 11.23
C ILE A 244 12.63 -1.54 9.88
N PRO A 245 11.93 -2.70 9.84
CA PRO A 245 11.58 -3.34 8.58
C PRO A 245 10.61 -2.50 7.75
N GLY A 246 10.80 -2.53 6.43
CA GLY A 246 9.79 -2.15 5.43
C GLY A 246 8.74 -3.25 5.28
N GLY A 247 7.81 -3.09 4.33
CA GLY A 247 6.87 -4.15 3.97
C GLY A 247 7.57 -5.43 3.48
N GLU A 248 6.83 -6.49 3.18
CA GLU A 248 7.38 -7.81 2.80
C GLU A 248 8.49 -7.70 1.74
N GLY A 249 9.72 -8.02 2.13
CA GLY A 249 10.90 -7.99 1.26
C GLY A 249 11.42 -6.60 0.87
N GLY A 250 10.89 -5.51 1.47
CA GLY A 250 11.29 -4.13 1.18
C GLY A 250 12.55 -3.69 1.93
N GLU A 251 13.15 -2.58 1.48
CA GLU A 251 14.24 -1.93 2.20
C GLU A 251 13.79 -1.48 3.59
N PRO A 252 14.68 -1.48 4.60
CA PRO A 252 14.36 -0.97 5.93
C PRO A 252 13.89 0.50 5.88
N LEU A 253 12.82 0.81 6.63
CA LEU A 253 12.28 2.18 6.74
C LEU A 253 13.13 3.10 7.62
N GLY A 254 13.93 2.51 8.51
CA GLY A 254 14.71 3.24 9.49
C GLY A 254 15.58 2.32 10.31
N GLY A 255 16.02 2.81 11.46
CA GLY A 255 16.84 2.03 12.38
C GLY A 255 16.70 2.47 13.84
N ILE A 256 17.04 1.54 14.71
CA ILE A 256 17.20 1.71 16.15
C ILE A 256 18.68 1.59 16.49
N TYR A 257 19.20 2.52 17.25
CA TYR A 257 20.54 2.54 17.81
C TYR A 257 20.45 2.63 19.33
N ILE A 258 21.11 1.73 20.04
CA ILE A 258 21.17 1.70 21.50
C ILE A 258 22.61 1.48 21.94
N GLU A 259 23.20 2.46 22.57
CA GLU A 259 24.56 2.42 23.08
C GLU A 259 24.59 2.50 24.59
N ARG A 260 25.38 1.65 25.22
CA ARG A 260 25.67 1.70 26.63
C ARG A 260 27.18 1.85 26.86
N PRO A 261 27.65 2.85 27.64
CA PRO A 261 29.09 3.15 27.80
C PRO A 261 29.88 2.02 28.48
N ARG A 262 29.23 1.07 29.13
CA ARG A 262 29.84 -0.10 29.80
C ARG A 262 29.36 -1.39 29.20
N ALA A 263 30.13 -2.47 29.36
CA ALA A 263 29.68 -3.81 29.01
C ALA A 263 28.30 -4.08 29.63
N SER A 264 27.37 -4.58 28.85
CA SER A 264 25.99 -4.83 29.29
C SER A 264 25.49 -6.13 28.69
N GLU A 265 25.33 -7.12 29.54
CA GLU A 265 24.66 -8.38 29.15
C GLU A 265 23.18 -8.15 28.79
N LEU A 266 22.55 -7.13 29.41
CA LEU A 266 21.18 -6.75 29.07
C LEU A 266 21.00 -6.45 27.58
N LEU A 267 21.90 -5.67 26.96
CA LEU A 267 21.79 -5.37 25.53
C LEU A 267 22.04 -6.59 24.65
N THR A 268 22.94 -7.48 25.05
CA THR A 268 23.19 -8.74 24.33
C THR A 268 21.95 -9.63 24.33
N ASN A 269 21.21 -9.69 25.45
CA ASN A 269 20.02 -10.51 25.61
C ASN A 269 18.73 -9.81 25.11
N ALA A 270 18.78 -8.49 24.83
CA ALA A 270 17.63 -7.71 24.40
C ALA A 270 17.47 -7.65 22.86
N SER A 271 18.31 -8.31 22.09
CA SER A 271 18.30 -8.18 20.62
C SER A 271 16.95 -8.58 20.00
N SER A 272 16.35 -9.69 20.46
CA SER A 272 15.02 -10.15 20.02
C SER A 272 13.91 -9.18 20.41
N LEU A 273 13.98 -8.59 21.61
CA LEU A 273 13.01 -7.60 22.07
C LEU A 273 13.11 -6.27 21.29
N VAL A 274 14.33 -5.83 20.97
CA VAL A 274 14.54 -4.66 20.12
C VAL A 274 14.09 -4.93 18.68
N GLN A 275 14.28 -6.13 18.17
CA GLN A 275 13.74 -6.56 16.87
C GLN A 275 12.22 -6.52 16.86
N SER A 276 11.57 -6.97 17.92
CA SER A 276 10.10 -6.87 18.08
C SER A 276 9.64 -5.41 18.11
N LEU A 277 10.34 -4.53 18.83
CA LEU A 277 10.06 -3.09 18.83
C LEU A 277 10.23 -2.49 17.43
N ALA A 278 11.30 -2.84 16.73
CA ALA A 278 11.54 -2.38 15.37
C ALA A 278 10.42 -2.82 14.41
N ALA A 279 9.96 -4.08 14.52
CA ALA A 279 8.86 -4.61 13.73
C ALA A 279 7.54 -3.86 13.99
N GLN A 280 7.23 -3.54 15.24
CA GLN A 280 6.04 -2.76 15.60
C GLN A 280 6.08 -1.34 15.04
N ILE A 281 7.21 -0.65 15.18
CA ILE A 281 7.42 0.69 14.59
C ILE A 281 7.25 0.60 13.06
N GLY A 282 7.85 -0.39 12.41
CA GLY A 282 7.74 -0.62 10.97
C GLY A 282 6.29 -0.82 10.52
N SER A 283 5.52 -1.64 11.24
CA SER A 283 4.11 -1.90 10.96
C SER A 283 3.25 -0.63 11.03
N VAL A 284 3.46 0.22 12.05
CA VAL A 284 2.74 1.50 12.18
C VAL A 284 3.11 2.46 11.05
N CYS A 285 4.39 2.61 10.74
CA CYS A 285 4.86 3.49 9.68
C CYS A 285 4.34 3.03 8.31
N HIS A 286 4.42 1.74 8.01
CA HIS A 286 3.91 1.17 6.76
C HIS A 286 2.39 1.33 6.63
N GLY A 287 1.64 1.04 7.70
CA GLY A 287 0.19 1.23 7.73
C GLY A 287 -0.24 2.68 7.57
N ALA A 288 0.52 3.63 8.11
CA ALA A 288 0.26 5.06 7.92
C ALA A 288 0.55 5.52 6.47
N GLN A 289 1.64 5.03 5.88
CA GLN A 289 2.00 5.33 4.50
C GLN A 289 0.97 4.79 3.51
N ALA A 290 0.58 3.51 3.65
CA ALA A 290 -0.43 2.89 2.78
C ALA A 290 -1.78 3.63 2.83
N ARG A 291 -2.15 4.16 4.01
CA ARG A 291 -3.37 4.99 4.12
C ARG A 291 -3.24 6.34 3.46
N ALA A 292 -2.13 7.03 3.67
CA ALA A 292 -1.91 8.33 3.04
C ALA A 292 -1.97 8.21 1.51
N GLU A 293 -1.40 7.14 0.94
CA GLU A 293 -1.51 6.82 -0.48
C GLU A 293 -2.95 6.52 -0.91
N SER A 294 -3.70 5.74 -0.10
CA SER A 294 -5.11 5.43 -0.37
C SER A 294 -6.00 6.67 -0.30
N ASP A 295 -5.81 7.52 0.72
CA ASP A 295 -6.57 8.76 0.89
C ASP A 295 -6.30 9.75 -0.26
N ASP A 296 -5.05 9.84 -0.71
CA ASP A 296 -4.66 10.69 -1.85
C ASP A 296 -5.28 10.16 -3.16
N GLN A 297 -5.25 8.84 -3.39
CA GLN A 297 -5.91 8.21 -4.53
C GLN A 297 -7.43 8.45 -4.52
N GLN A 298 -8.08 8.32 -3.37
CA GLN A 298 -9.51 8.58 -3.23
C GLN A 298 -9.85 10.05 -3.50
N ARG A 299 -9.02 10.98 -3.02
CA ARG A 299 -9.20 12.41 -3.27
C ARG A 299 -9.07 12.72 -4.76
N ILE A 300 -8.03 12.21 -5.43
CA ILE A 300 -7.83 12.38 -6.87
C ILE A 300 -9.02 11.81 -7.66
N ALA A 301 -9.50 10.61 -7.31
CA ALA A 301 -10.66 10.02 -7.95
C ALA A 301 -11.93 10.88 -7.78
N GLN A 302 -12.16 11.46 -6.59
CA GLN A 302 -13.27 12.37 -6.35
C GLN A 302 -13.17 13.68 -7.16
N GLU A 303 -11.96 14.25 -7.26
CA GLU A 303 -11.71 15.44 -8.07
C GLU A 303 -11.98 15.18 -9.56
N LEU A 304 -11.57 14.02 -10.07
CA LEU A 304 -11.82 13.59 -11.46
C LEU A 304 -13.32 13.39 -11.72
N LEU A 305 -14.05 12.74 -10.81
CA LEU A 305 -15.50 12.58 -10.91
C LEU A 305 -16.23 13.94 -10.93
N LEU A 306 -15.75 14.91 -10.15
CA LEU A 306 -16.30 16.26 -10.17
C LEU A 306 -16.03 16.96 -11.51
N ALA A 307 -14.80 16.85 -12.03
CA ALA A 307 -14.42 17.39 -13.34
C ALA A 307 -15.29 16.80 -14.46
N GLY A 308 -15.53 15.49 -14.45
CA GLY A 308 -16.43 14.83 -15.41
C GLY A 308 -17.87 15.34 -15.34
N ARG A 309 -18.41 15.56 -14.12
CA ARG A 309 -19.74 16.17 -13.96
C ARG A 309 -19.82 17.60 -14.49
N ILE A 310 -18.80 18.40 -14.25
CA ILE A 310 -18.73 19.77 -14.80
C ILE A 310 -18.68 19.70 -16.33
N GLN A 311 -17.85 18.82 -16.88
CA GLN A 311 -17.73 18.64 -18.33
C GLN A 311 -19.05 18.17 -18.96
N ALA A 312 -19.73 17.19 -18.37
CA ALA A 312 -21.05 16.73 -18.84
C ALA A 312 -22.08 17.86 -18.86
N SER A 313 -21.99 18.82 -17.94
CA SER A 313 -22.88 19.99 -17.93
C SER A 313 -22.65 20.99 -19.09
N LEU A 314 -21.48 20.91 -19.73
CA LEU A 314 -21.20 21.71 -20.92
C LEU A 314 -21.88 21.14 -22.18
N LEU A 315 -22.14 19.83 -22.23
CA LEU A 315 -22.81 19.20 -23.36
C LEU A 315 -24.28 19.62 -23.46
N PRO A 316 -24.88 19.50 -24.67
CA PRO A 316 -26.34 19.75 -24.81
C PRO A 316 -27.16 18.83 -23.89
N ALA A 317 -28.17 19.36 -23.24
CA ALA A 317 -29.08 18.57 -22.40
C ALA A 317 -29.86 17.49 -23.19
N GLY A 318 -29.86 17.60 -24.50
CA GLY A 318 -30.48 16.65 -25.42
C GLY A 318 -30.46 17.18 -26.86
N PRO A 319 -30.86 16.35 -27.83
CA PRO A 319 -30.98 16.77 -29.22
C PRO A 319 -32.07 17.84 -29.37
N PRO A 320 -31.92 18.79 -30.34
CA PRO A 320 -32.92 19.80 -30.62
C PRO A 320 -34.18 19.20 -31.24
N ASP A 321 -35.34 19.80 -30.95
CA ASP A 321 -36.57 19.51 -31.65
C ASP A 321 -36.57 20.24 -33.01
N LEU A 322 -36.41 19.46 -34.10
CA LEU A 322 -36.37 20.00 -35.45
C LEU A 322 -37.59 19.48 -36.24
N PRO A 323 -38.51 20.37 -36.64
CA PRO A 323 -39.67 19.94 -37.41
C PRO A 323 -39.29 19.18 -38.68
N GLY A 324 -39.85 17.95 -38.85
CA GLY A 324 -39.56 17.09 -39.97
C GLY A 324 -38.23 16.31 -39.86
N TRP A 325 -37.56 16.33 -38.70
CA TRP A 325 -36.34 15.60 -38.45
C TRP A 325 -36.42 14.81 -37.13
N GLN A 326 -35.74 13.68 -37.12
CA GLN A 326 -35.43 12.93 -35.89
C GLN A 326 -33.96 13.10 -35.58
N VAL A 327 -33.62 13.43 -34.36
CA VAL A 327 -32.23 13.61 -33.90
C VAL A 327 -32.04 12.76 -32.66
N ALA A 328 -30.94 12.00 -32.62
CA ALA A 328 -30.49 11.27 -31.46
C ALA A 328 -29.00 11.50 -31.27
N ALA A 329 -28.51 11.49 -30.04
CA ALA A 329 -27.10 11.65 -29.74
C ALA A 329 -26.77 11.01 -28.39
N ALA A 330 -25.62 10.35 -28.34
CA ALA A 330 -25.08 9.75 -27.13
C ALA A 330 -23.58 10.04 -27.01
N LEU A 331 -23.11 10.10 -25.76
CA LEU A 331 -21.71 10.10 -25.39
C LEU A 331 -21.52 9.14 -24.21
N GLN A 332 -20.66 8.17 -24.38
CA GLN A 332 -20.23 7.24 -23.33
C GLN A 332 -18.73 7.46 -23.09
N PRO A 333 -18.35 8.14 -22.01
CA PRO A 333 -16.94 8.29 -21.64
C PRO A 333 -16.32 6.95 -21.25
N ALA A 334 -15.06 6.73 -21.66
CA ALA A 334 -14.27 5.58 -21.23
C ALA A 334 -13.72 5.74 -19.81
N ARG A 335 -13.61 6.98 -19.32
CA ARG A 335 -13.09 7.36 -18.01
C ARG A 335 -14.00 8.43 -17.37
N GLU A 336 -13.55 9.00 -16.26
CA GLU A 336 -14.27 10.07 -15.56
C GLU A 336 -14.48 11.34 -16.41
N THR A 337 -13.58 11.59 -17.38
CA THR A 337 -13.63 12.73 -18.31
C THR A 337 -13.47 12.23 -19.74
N SER A 338 -14.05 12.95 -20.70
CA SER A 338 -14.07 12.62 -22.12
C SER A 338 -13.30 13.64 -22.98
N GLY A 339 -12.56 13.15 -23.99
CA GLY A 339 -12.04 13.96 -25.09
C GLY A 339 -13.10 14.24 -26.15
N ASP A 340 -14.05 13.30 -26.28
CA ASP A 340 -15.15 13.38 -27.23
C ASP A 340 -16.21 14.38 -26.84
N PHE A 341 -16.84 14.97 -27.84
CA PHE A 341 -18.01 15.83 -27.64
C PHE A 341 -18.88 15.92 -28.90
N TYR A 342 -20.12 16.28 -28.69
CA TYR A 342 -21.01 16.75 -29.75
C TYR A 342 -21.71 18.03 -29.31
N ASP A 343 -22.22 18.78 -30.31
CA ASP A 343 -22.98 20.00 -30.03
C ASP A 343 -24.01 20.30 -31.11
N PHE A 344 -25.06 21.00 -30.67
CA PHE A 344 -26.12 21.54 -31.53
C PHE A 344 -26.24 23.03 -31.28
N ILE A 345 -26.04 23.86 -32.31
CA ILE A 345 -25.97 25.30 -32.18
C ILE A 345 -27.02 25.93 -33.10
N ALA A 346 -28.00 26.62 -32.51
CA ALA A 346 -29.00 27.36 -33.28
C ALA A 346 -28.31 28.54 -34.01
N LEU A 347 -28.60 28.67 -35.30
CA LEU A 347 -28.03 29.71 -36.16
C LEU A 347 -29.13 30.62 -36.71
N PRO A 348 -28.81 31.85 -37.14
CA PRO A 348 -29.74 32.74 -37.80
C PRO A 348 -30.41 32.08 -39.01
N GLY A 349 -31.71 32.41 -39.21
CA GLY A 349 -32.50 31.90 -40.35
C GLY A 349 -33.00 30.48 -40.16
N GLY A 350 -33.15 30.00 -38.91
CA GLY A 350 -33.68 28.66 -38.61
C GLY A 350 -32.74 27.52 -38.91
N ARG A 351 -31.45 27.81 -39.20
CA ARG A 351 -30.40 26.81 -39.43
C ARG A 351 -29.79 26.29 -38.14
N TRP A 352 -29.13 25.16 -38.21
CA TRP A 352 -28.47 24.54 -37.06
C TRP A 352 -27.07 24.07 -37.42
N ALA A 353 -26.09 24.43 -36.61
CA ALA A 353 -24.81 23.78 -36.66
C ALA A 353 -24.84 22.47 -35.86
N ILE A 354 -24.26 21.43 -36.42
CA ILE A 354 -24.13 20.07 -35.86
C ILE A 354 -22.66 19.78 -35.83
N VAL A 355 -22.16 19.44 -34.64
CA VAL A 355 -20.75 19.25 -34.39
C VAL A 355 -20.52 17.93 -33.71
N ILE A 356 -19.49 17.21 -34.10
CA ILE A 356 -18.88 16.12 -33.35
C ILE A 356 -17.37 16.29 -33.43
N GLY A 357 -16.67 16.02 -32.34
CA GLY A 357 -15.22 16.13 -32.28
C GLY A 357 -14.63 15.18 -31.27
N ASP A 358 -13.36 14.89 -31.48
CA ASP A 358 -12.54 14.03 -30.66
C ASP A 358 -11.16 14.68 -30.48
N VAL A 359 -10.74 14.84 -29.22
CA VAL A 359 -9.46 15.43 -28.83
C VAL A 359 -8.41 14.31 -28.68
N ALA A 360 -7.30 14.51 -29.37
CA ALA A 360 -6.15 13.62 -29.19
C ALA A 360 -5.65 13.67 -27.73
N ASP A 361 -5.41 12.50 -27.15
CA ASP A 361 -5.06 12.28 -25.73
C ASP A 361 -6.28 12.06 -24.82
N LYS A 362 -6.06 11.70 -23.56
CA LYS A 362 -7.10 11.31 -22.59
C LYS A 362 -6.91 12.01 -21.25
N GLY A 363 -7.98 12.01 -20.44
CA GLY A 363 -7.96 12.58 -19.11
C GLY A 363 -8.23 14.09 -19.06
N VAL A 364 -7.82 14.74 -17.98
CA VAL A 364 -8.18 16.14 -17.69
C VAL A 364 -7.70 17.12 -18.76
N GLY A 365 -6.52 16.88 -19.35
CA GLY A 365 -5.98 17.72 -20.42
C GLY A 365 -6.88 17.73 -21.66
N ALA A 366 -7.29 16.55 -22.13
CA ALA A 366 -8.21 16.39 -23.26
C ALA A 366 -9.57 17.00 -22.96
N ALA A 367 -10.10 16.79 -21.74
CA ALA A 367 -11.36 17.36 -21.29
C ALA A 367 -11.40 18.90 -21.31
N LEU A 368 -10.34 19.54 -20.85
CA LEU A 368 -10.20 21.01 -20.90
C LEU A 368 -10.08 21.53 -22.34
N PHE A 369 -9.31 20.80 -23.17
CA PHE A 369 -9.17 21.16 -24.58
C PHE A 369 -10.46 20.95 -25.36
N MET A 370 -11.25 19.94 -25.05
CA MET A 370 -12.61 19.74 -25.55
C MET A 370 -13.51 20.92 -25.20
N ALA A 371 -13.54 21.35 -23.93
CA ALA A 371 -14.35 22.47 -23.48
C ALA A 371 -13.97 23.78 -24.19
N LEU A 372 -12.67 24.03 -24.39
CA LEU A 372 -12.15 25.15 -25.16
C LEU A 372 -12.61 25.06 -26.62
N SER A 373 -12.36 23.94 -27.28
CA SER A 373 -12.69 23.71 -28.70
C SER A 373 -14.19 23.89 -28.95
N ARG A 374 -15.03 23.28 -28.11
CA ARG A 374 -16.48 23.43 -28.17
C ARG A 374 -16.94 24.89 -27.99
N THR A 375 -16.34 25.61 -27.03
CA THR A 375 -16.68 27.03 -26.78
C THR A 375 -16.31 27.90 -27.97
N LEU A 376 -15.15 27.69 -28.57
CA LEU A 376 -14.70 28.41 -29.77
C LEU A 376 -15.61 28.11 -30.95
N LEU A 377 -15.98 26.84 -31.18
CA LEU A 377 -16.90 26.45 -32.24
C LEU A 377 -18.25 27.15 -32.09
N ARG A 378 -18.81 27.26 -30.89
CA ARG A 378 -20.05 28.00 -30.62
C ARG A 378 -19.90 29.49 -30.91
N THR A 379 -18.79 30.10 -30.53
CA THR A 379 -18.51 31.52 -30.74
C THR A 379 -18.48 31.84 -32.23
N TYR A 380 -17.63 31.13 -32.97
CA TYR A 380 -17.44 31.41 -34.40
C TYR A 380 -18.57 30.92 -35.31
N ALA A 381 -19.41 29.96 -34.82
CA ALA A 381 -20.64 29.58 -35.51
C ALA A 381 -21.59 30.76 -35.68
N GLY A 382 -21.71 31.64 -34.66
CA GLY A 382 -22.50 32.87 -34.74
C GLY A 382 -21.92 33.93 -35.71
N GLU A 383 -20.59 34.02 -35.82
CA GLU A 383 -19.90 34.95 -36.69
C GLU A 383 -19.97 34.53 -38.16
N HIS A 384 -19.93 33.21 -38.44
CA HIS A 384 -19.90 32.63 -39.77
C HIS A 384 -21.05 31.67 -40.05
N PRO A 385 -22.32 32.06 -39.94
CA PRO A 385 -23.48 31.15 -39.89
C PRO A 385 -23.80 30.39 -41.18
N ALA A 386 -23.03 30.57 -42.27
CA ALA A 386 -23.16 29.91 -43.56
C ALA A 386 -21.83 29.36 -44.10
N ARG A 387 -20.76 29.41 -43.32
CA ARG A 387 -19.40 29.13 -43.79
C ARG A 387 -18.68 28.20 -42.80
N ALA A 388 -18.91 26.89 -42.95
CA ALA A 388 -18.28 25.85 -42.15
C ALA A 388 -16.73 25.93 -42.19
N ASP A 389 -16.17 26.20 -43.37
CA ASP A 389 -14.74 26.38 -43.59
C ASP A 389 -14.15 27.55 -42.80
N ARG A 390 -14.90 28.67 -42.70
CA ARG A 390 -14.47 29.83 -41.92
C ARG A 390 -14.54 29.63 -40.42
N VAL A 391 -15.54 28.93 -39.97
CA VAL A 391 -15.64 28.53 -38.53
C VAL A 391 -14.42 27.73 -38.14
N LEU A 392 -14.08 26.66 -38.88
CA LEU A 392 -12.92 25.82 -38.57
C LEU A 392 -11.60 26.60 -38.67
N ALA A 393 -11.44 27.49 -39.66
CA ALA A 393 -10.25 28.32 -39.78
C ALA A 393 -10.05 29.26 -38.59
N ALA A 394 -11.12 29.95 -38.12
CA ALA A 394 -11.06 30.84 -36.96
C ALA A 394 -10.78 30.08 -35.67
N VAL A 395 -11.40 28.90 -35.47
CA VAL A 395 -11.14 28.04 -34.32
C VAL A 395 -9.69 27.54 -34.30
N ASN A 396 -9.14 27.10 -35.45
CA ASN A 396 -7.76 26.65 -35.58
C ASN A 396 -6.75 27.77 -35.25
N GLU A 397 -6.96 28.96 -35.77
CA GLU A 397 -6.12 30.14 -35.49
C GLU A 397 -6.10 30.42 -33.96
N ARG A 398 -7.28 30.34 -33.33
CA ARG A 398 -7.41 30.60 -31.89
C ARG A 398 -6.74 29.53 -31.06
N ILE A 399 -6.94 28.25 -31.39
CA ILE A 399 -6.31 27.12 -30.72
C ILE A 399 -4.78 27.27 -30.80
N LEU A 400 -4.21 27.50 -31.97
CA LEU A 400 -2.76 27.61 -32.15
C LEU A 400 -2.16 28.83 -31.43
N SER A 401 -2.92 29.91 -31.28
CA SER A 401 -2.47 31.12 -30.58
C SER A 401 -2.50 31.00 -29.05
N GLU A 402 -3.42 30.23 -28.50
CA GLU A 402 -3.68 30.16 -27.05
C GLU A 402 -3.25 28.83 -26.41
N ALA A 403 -3.43 27.72 -27.10
CA ALA A 403 -3.15 26.38 -26.55
C ALA A 403 -1.74 25.92 -26.91
N ARG A 404 -0.80 26.03 -25.97
CA ARG A 404 0.60 25.56 -26.14
C ARG A 404 0.81 24.06 -25.84
N ALA A 405 -0.27 23.30 -25.65
CA ALA A 405 -0.21 21.92 -25.14
C ALA A 405 0.19 20.87 -26.20
N GLY A 406 0.31 21.24 -27.48
CA GLY A 406 0.57 20.26 -28.56
C GLY A 406 -0.59 19.29 -28.81
N LEU A 407 -1.77 19.57 -28.25
CA LEU A 407 -3.00 18.79 -28.47
C LEU A 407 -3.67 19.25 -29.75
N PHE A 408 -4.37 18.33 -30.41
CA PHE A 408 -5.19 18.61 -31.59
C PHE A 408 -6.58 17.99 -31.42
N VAL A 409 -7.53 18.46 -32.22
CA VAL A 409 -8.89 17.92 -32.19
C VAL A 409 -9.37 17.62 -33.60
N THR A 410 -9.91 16.43 -33.80
CA THR A 410 -10.64 16.11 -35.03
C THR A 410 -12.06 16.62 -34.91
N VAL A 411 -12.60 17.30 -35.93
CA VAL A 411 -13.93 17.89 -35.89
C VAL A 411 -14.65 17.68 -37.20
N PHE A 412 -15.88 17.20 -37.11
CA PHE A 412 -16.83 17.39 -38.21
C PHE A 412 -17.81 18.50 -37.83
N TYR A 413 -17.88 19.52 -38.66
CA TYR A 413 -18.76 20.68 -38.47
C TYR A 413 -19.70 20.80 -39.68
N ALA A 414 -21.00 20.81 -39.43
CA ALA A 414 -21.99 20.94 -40.49
C ALA A 414 -23.07 21.97 -40.15
N ILE A 415 -23.59 22.64 -41.15
CA ILE A 415 -24.71 23.61 -41.08
C ILE A 415 -25.88 23.01 -41.83
N LEU A 416 -26.92 22.64 -41.10
CA LEU A 416 -28.18 22.11 -41.62
C LEU A 416 -29.20 23.24 -41.83
N ASP A 417 -29.78 23.31 -43.02
CA ASP A 417 -31.06 24.00 -43.27
C ASP A 417 -32.18 22.95 -43.21
N PRO A 418 -32.98 22.91 -42.12
CA PRO A 418 -33.99 21.86 -41.94
C PRO A 418 -35.11 21.91 -43.00
N ALA A 419 -35.40 23.07 -43.56
CA ALA A 419 -36.49 23.23 -44.55
C ALA A 419 -36.11 22.60 -45.89
N SER A 420 -34.91 22.90 -46.39
CA SER A 420 -34.47 22.34 -47.67
C SER A 420 -33.81 20.94 -47.52
N GLY A 421 -33.27 20.60 -46.35
CA GLY A 421 -32.43 19.44 -46.14
C GLY A 421 -30.99 19.65 -46.59
N THR A 422 -30.61 20.85 -46.95
CA THR A 422 -29.24 21.18 -47.36
C THR A 422 -28.31 21.18 -46.17
N LEU A 423 -27.21 20.43 -46.27
CA LEU A 423 -26.14 20.34 -45.31
C LEU A 423 -24.84 20.87 -45.90
N LEU A 424 -24.36 22.00 -45.40
CA LEU A 424 -23.01 22.53 -45.70
C LEU A 424 -22.04 21.97 -44.66
N TYR A 425 -20.94 21.37 -45.02
CA TYR A 425 -20.02 20.78 -44.05
C TYR A 425 -18.54 21.03 -44.35
N ALA A 426 -17.72 20.96 -43.32
CA ALA A 426 -16.27 20.82 -43.40
C ALA A 426 -15.84 19.77 -42.39
N ASN A 427 -14.90 18.90 -42.75
CA ASN A 427 -14.39 17.80 -41.95
C ASN A 427 -12.88 18.01 -41.72
N ALA A 428 -12.55 18.32 -40.48
CA ALA A 428 -11.19 18.51 -40.01
C ALA A 428 -10.62 17.19 -39.42
N GLY A 429 -10.28 16.25 -40.28
CA GLY A 429 -9.62 15.00 -39.89
C GLY A 429 -10.49 13.95 -39.21
N HIS A 430 -11.76 14.25 -38.92
CA HIS A 430 -12.69 13.36 -38.18
C HIS A 430 -13.10 12.13 -39.02
N PRO A 431 -13.46 10.99 -38.41
CA PRO A 431 -14.04 9.85 -39.10
C PRO A 431 -15.16 10.27 -40.07
N PRO A 432 -15.18 9.75 -41.33
CA PRO A 432 -16.16 10.17 -42.31
C PRO A 432 -17.60 9.86 -41.90
N PRO A 433 -18.48 10.86 -41.65
CA PRO A 433 -19.88 10.60 -41.39
C PRO A 433 -20.55 9.83 -42.52
N LEU A 434 -21.53 9.00 -42.18
CA LEU A 434 -22.22 8.10 -43.13
C LEU A 434 -23.59 8.67 -43.50
N VAL A 435 -23.82 8.88 -44.78
CA VAL A 435 -25.17 9.15 -45.33
C VAL A 435 -25.93 7.85 -45.36
N LEU A 436 -27.07 7.83 -44.67
CA LEU A 436 -27.96 6.70 -44.51
C LEU A 436 -29.10 6.79 -45.52
N GLU A 437 -29.36 5.70 -46.23
CA GLU A 437 -30.50 5.60 -47.12
C GLU A 437 -31.68 4.93 -46.42
N ASP A 438 -32.88 5.11 -46.94
CA ASP A 438 -34.09 4.49 -46.38
C ASP A 438 -34.18 2.99 -46.72
N GLU A 439 -33.56 2.59 -47.83
CA GLU A 439 -33.54 1.20 -48.28
C GLU A 439 -32.37 0.40 -47.67
N PRO A 440 -32.65 -0.72 -46.98
CA PRO A 440 -31.60 -1.58 -46.40
C PRO A 440 -30.62 -2.18 -47.42
N SER A 441 -30.98 -2.21 -48.68
CA SER A 441 -30.15 -2.73 -49.78
C SER A 441 -29.02 -1.76 -50.17
N THR A 442 -29.16 -0.47 -49.85
CA THR A 442 -28.19 0.56 -50.24
C THR A 442 -27.11 0.71 -49.18
N ARG A 443 -25.85 0.60 -49.62
CA ARG A 443 -24.71 0.78 -48.71
C ARG A 443 -24.57 2.27 -48.32
N PRO A 444 -24.44 2.61 -47.01
CA PRO A 444 -24.19 3.96 -46.57
C PRO A 444 -22.91 4.53 -47.21
N ARG A 445 -22.92 5.82 -47.53
CA ARG A 445 -21.84 6.52 -48.22
C ARG A 445 -21.14 7.48 -47.24
N GLY A 446 -19.82 7.36 -47.10
CA GLY A 446 -19.03 8.27 -46.27
C GLY A 446 -18.86 9.67 -46.89
N LEU A 447 -18.95 10.72 -46.06
CA LEU A 447 -18.61 12.05 -46.43
C LEU A 447 -17.08 12.26 -46.34
N ALA A 448 -16.48 12.86 -47.36
CA ALA A 448 -15.03 13.00 -47.40
C ALA A 448 -14.49 13.95 -46.33
N ARG A 449 -13.26 13.73 -45.91
CA ARG A 449 -12.46 14.69 -45.16
C ARG A 449 -12.15 15.89 -46.07
N THR A 450 -12.09 17.09 -45.51
CA THR A 450 -11.87 18.34 -46.27
C THR A 450 -10.64 19.12 -45.82
N GLY A 451 -9.93 18.62 -44.79
CA GLY A 451 -8.70 19.18 -44.26
C GLY A 451 -8.18 18.36 -43.08
N MET A 452 -7.08 18.78 -42.48
CA MET A 452 -6.47 18.16 -41.30
C MET A 452 -7.20 18.53 -40.01
N ALA A 453 -6.87 17.86 -38.91
CA ALA A 453 -7.33 18.19 -37.58
C ALA A 453 -6.98 19.63 -37.16
N LEU A 454 -7.75 20.22 -36.28
CA LEU A 454 -7.49 21.57 -35.73
C LEU A 454 -6.35 21.51 -34.71
N GLY A 455 -5.53 22.54 -34.67
CA GLY A 455 -4.40 22.66 -33.75
C GLY A 455 -3.08 22.04 -34.27
N VAL A 456 -3.04 21.56 -35.54
CA VAL A 456 -1.83 20.94 -36.14
C VAL A 456 -1.02 21.94 -36.97
N LEU A 457 -1.66 22.60 -37.92
CA LEU A 457 -1.00 23.51 -38.85
C LEU A 457 -1.73 24.85 -38.96
N GLU A 458 -0.96 25.97 -38.89
CA GLU A 458 -1.50 27.33 -39.03
C GLU A 458 -1.98 27.63 -40.45
N THR A 459 -1.31 27.06 -41.44
CA THR A 459 -1.60 27.33 -42.85
C THR A 459 -2.70 26.48 -43.46
N GLU A 460 -3.29 25.55 -42.65
CA GLU A 460 -4.33 24.64 -43.13
C GLU A 460 -5.57 25.40 -43.58
N ARG A 461 -6.22 24.86 -44.65
CA ARG A 461 -7.46 25.38 -45.21
C ARG A 461 -8.46 24.24 -45.38
N TRP A 462 -9.66 24.44 -44.91
CA TRP A 462 -10.75 23.46 -45.05
C TRP A 462 -11.60 23.84 -46.27
N GLU A 463 -12.01 22.83 -47.02
CA GLU A 463 -12.96 23.00 -48.13
C GLU A 463 -14.39 22.82 -47.57
N GLN A 464 -15.27 23.80 -47.83
CA GLN A 464 -16.70 23.60 -47.55
C GLN A 464 -17.35 22.82 -48.67
N ARG A 465 -18.05 21.74 -48.32
CA ARG A 465 -18.84 20.92 -49.25
C ARG A 465 -20.31 20.98 -48.92
N SER A 466 -21.16 20.56 -49.87
CA SER A 466 -22.61 20.54 -49.72
C SER A 466 -23.21 19.21 -50.13
N ILE A 467 -24.20 18.75 -49.38
CA ILE A 467 -25.09 17.64 -49.76
C ILE A 467 -26.51 18.06 -49.46
N THR A 468 -27.49 17.34 -50.07
CA THR A 468 -28.90 17.45 -49.68
C THR A 468 -29.36 16.10 -49.14
N LEU A 469 -29.90 16.11 -47.94
CA LEU A 469 -30.56 14.94 -47.34
C LEU A 469 -32.02 14.97 -47.76
N ASN A 470 -32.44 14.00 -48.58
CA ASN A 470 -33.82 13.85 -48.99
C ASN A 470 -34.71 13.26 -47.87
N PRO A 471 -36.05 13.41 -47.97
CA PRO A 471 -36.94 12.69 -47.04
C PRO A 471 -36.62 11.18 -47.01
N GLY A 472 -36.55 10.60 -45.81
CA GLY A 472 -36.10 9.23 -45.56
C GLY A 472 -34.61 9.04 -45.37
N GLN A 473 -33.77 9.94 -45.90
CA GLN A 473 -32.31 9.88 -45.69
C GLN A 473 -31.89 10.38 -44.32
N GLY A 474 -30.72 9.95 -43.87
CA GLY A 474 -30.13 10.38 -42.62
C GLY A 474 -28.62 10.57 -42.68
N LEU A 475 -28.05 10.98 -41.57
CA LEU A 475 -26.60 11.15 -41.36
C LEU A 475 -26.23 10.52 -40.02
N LEU A 476 -25.25 9.65 -40.01
CA LEU A 476 -24.63 9.09 -38.82
C LEU A 476 -23.23 9.69 -38.67
N LEU A 477 -22.99 10.36 -37.56
CA LEU A 477 -21.69 10.84 -37.13
C LEU A 477 -21.22 9.95 -35.97
N TYR A 478 -19.95 9.66 -35.90
CA TYR A 478 -19.38 8.78 -34.86
C TYR A 478 -17.90 9.11 -34.64
N THR A 479 -17.42 8.86 -33.45
CA THR A 479 -15.99 8.91 -33.11
C THR A 479 -15.34 7.54 -33.28
N ASP A 480 -14.02 7.48 -33.32
CA ASP A 480 -13.29 6.23 -33.56
C ASP A 480 -13.43 5.22 -32.41
N GLY A 481 -13.78 5.66 -31.19
CA GLY A 481 -14.12 4.76 -30.09
C GLY A 481 -15.20 3.72 -30.45
N VAL A 482 -16.10 4.03 -31.40
CA VAL A 482 -17.05 3.06 -31.95
C VAL A 482 -16.37 1.96 -32.75
N THR A 483 -15.46 2.34 -33.66
CA THR A 483 -14.79 1.39 -34.56
C THR A 483 -13.61 0.69 -33.93
N ASP A 484 -12.98 1.32 -32.94
CA ASP A 484 -11.79 0.83 -32.25
C ASP A 484 -12.12 0.00 -30.99
N ALA A 485 -13.40 -0.09 -30.62
CA ALA A 485 -13.87 -1.01 -29.57
C ALA A 485 -13.33 -2.42 -29.80
N ARG A 486 -12.81 -3.07 -28.76
CA ARG A 486 -12.12 -4.35 -28.86
C ARG A 486 -12.92 -5.49 -28.24
N SER A 487 -12.88 -6.66 -28.88
CA SER A 487 -13.37 -7.90 -28.29
C SER A 487 -12.30 -8.53 -27.39
N HIS A 488 -12.72 -9.51 -26.59
CA HIS A 488 -11.81 -10.34 -25.77
C HIS A 488 -10.66 -11.00 -26.59
N GLU A 489 -10.88 -11.26 -27.87
CA GLU A 489 -9.86 -11.80 -28.77
C GLU A 489 -8.93 -10.71 -29.35
N GLY A 490 -9.13 -9.44 -28.98
CA GLY A 490 -8.36 -8.30 -29.45
C GLY A 490 -8.75 -7.79 -30.84
N ALA A 491 -9.83 -8.29 -31.45
CA ALA A 491 -10.33 -7.79 -32.72
C ALA A 491 -11.02 -6.44 -32.52
N SER A 492 -10.89 -5.50 -33.51
CA SER A 492 -11.65 -4.24 -33.50
C SER A 492 -13.06 -4.44 -34.05
N PHE A 493 -14.02 -3.64 -33.57
CA PHE A 493 -15.41 -3.63 -34.09
C PHE A 493 -15.41 -3.29 -35.58
N GLY A 494 -14.74 -2.24 -35.95
CA GLY A 494 -14.47 -1.86 -37.33
C GLY A 494 -15.66 -1.23 -38.05
N VAL A 495 -15.35 -0.57 -39.17
CA VAL A 495 -16.34 0.16 -39.97
C VAL A 495 -17.35 -0.80 -40.63
N GLU A 496 -16.98 -2.02 -40.98
CA GLU A 496 -17.90 -2.97 -41.65
C GLU A 496 -19.05 -3.38 -40.73
N ARG A 497 -18.79 -3.64 -39.44
CA ARG A 497 -19.88 -3.95 -38.47
C ARG A 497 -20.75 -2.71 -38.21
N LEU A 498 -20.14 -1.52 -38.13
CA LEU A 498 -20.90 -0.27 -38.05
C LEU A 498 -21.86 -0.12 -39.22
N LEU A 499 -21.40 -0.35 -40.46
CA LEU A 499 -22.21 -0.29 -41.67
C LEU A 499 -23.31 -1.36 -41.70
N GLU A 500 -23.04 -2.55 -41.20
CA GLU A 500 -24.02 -3.64 -41.11
C GLU A 500 -25.15 -3.29 -40.14
N VAL A 501 -24.85 -2.77 -38.96
CA VAL A 501 -25.87 -2.32 -38.00
C VAL A 501 -26.67 -1.16 -38.59
N ALA A 502 -26.00 -0.17 -39.19
CA ALA A 502 -26.67 0.97 -39.81
C ALA A 502 -27.65 0.55 -40.90
N ARG A 503 -27.31 -0.45 -41.72
CA ARG A 503 -28.19 -1.03 -42.75
C ARG A 503 -29.35 -1.80 -42.16
N ARG A 504 -29.10 -2.62 -41.13
CA ARG A 504 -30.15 -3.42 -40.46
C ARG A 504 -31.23 -2.53 -39.84
N GLU A 505 -30.81 -1.39 -39.29
CA GLU A 505 -31.71 -0.44 -38.64
C GLU A 505 -32.22 0.67 -39.59
N ALA A 506 -31.93 0.58 -40.89
CA ALA A 506 -32.52 1.48 -41.88
C ALA A 506 -34.03 1.51 -41.76
N GLY A 507 -34.63 2.70 -41.77
CA GLY A 507 -36.09 2.88 -41.63
C GLY A 507 -36.65 2.93 -40.21
N ARG A 508 -35.86 2.57 -39.14
CA ARG A 508 -36.37 2.50 -37.76
C ARG A 508 -36.29 3.82 -36.96
N GLY A 509 -35.72 4.87 -37.49
CA GLY A 509 -35.60 6.16 -36.83
C GLY A 509 -34.26 6.36 -36.10
N ALA A 510 -33.98 7.64 -35.73
CA ALA A 510 -32.68 8.04 -35.19
C ALA A 510 -32.35 7.39 -33.84
N ALA A 511 -33.30 7.39 -32.91
CA ALA A 511 -33.07 6.82 -31.56
C ALA A 511 -32.89 5.30 -31.57
N ALA A 512 -33.63 4.59 -32.47
CA ALA A 512 -33.48 3.15 -32.61
C ALA A 512 -32.11 2.75 -33.17
N LEU A 513 -31.58 3.51 -34.12
CA LEU A 513 -30.26 3.30 -34.68
C LEU A 513 -29.16 3.58 -33.65
N GLU A 514 -29.25 4.70 -32.92
CA GLU A 514 -28.31 5.04 -31.85
C GLU A 514 -28.23 3.91 -30.80
N ALA A 515 -29.38 3.49 -30.25
CA ALA A 515 -29.43 2.43 -29.25
C ALA A 515 -28.91 1.07 -29.80
N ALA A 516 -29.21 0.73 -31.06
CA ALA A 516 -28.74 -0.50 -31.68
C ALA A 516 -27.21 -0.51 -31.90
N LEU A 517 -26.62 0.65 -32.22
CA LEU A 517 -25.16 0.80 -32.36
C LEU A 517 -24.45 0.65 -31.03
N LEU A 518 -24.93 1.35 -29.98
CA LEU A 518 -24.35 1.22 -28.64
C LEU A 518 -24.44 -0.23 -28.13
N ALA A 519 -25.61 -0.84 -28.25
CA ALA A 519 -25.79 -2.25 -27.86
C ALA A 519 -24.91 -3.22 -28.68
N ALA A 520 -24.65 -2.94 -29.95
CA ALA A 520 -23.77 -3.77 -30.78
C ALA A 520 -22.30 -3.63 -30.38
N VAL A 521 -21.85 -2.43 -30.03
CA VAL A 521 -20.50 -2.17 -29.51
C VAL A 521 -20.33 -2.85 -28.15
N ASP A 522 -21.26 -2.66 -27.21
CA ASP A 522 -21.22 -3.28 -25.89
C ASP A 522 -21.23 -4.82 -25.97
N HIS A 523 -22.08 -5.38 -26.82
CA HIS A 523 -22.13 -6.84 -27.03
C HIS A 523 -20.83 -7.39 -27.64
N PHE A 524 -20.20 -6.63 -28.54
CA PHE A 524 -18.95 -7.03 -29.17
C PHE A 524 -17.77 -6.95 -28.20
N ALA A 525 -17.74 -5.93 -27.34
CA ALA A 525 -16.71 -5.75 -26.32
C ALA A 525 -16.86 -6.78 -25.17
N GLY A 526 -18.10 -7.16 -24.81
CA GLY A 526 -18.35 -8.04 -23.66
C GLY A 526 -17.86 -7.43 -22.35
N ASP A 527 -17.04 -8.16 -21.62
CA ASP A 527 -16.46 -7.71 -20.33
C ASP A 527 -15.15 -6.90 -20.50
N GLU A 528 -14.70 -6.66 -21.74
CA GLU A 528 -13.51 -5.85 -21.97
C GLU A 528 -13.77 -4.37 -21.64
N PRO A 529 -12.82 -3.69 -20.94
CA PRO A 529 -12.99 -2.29 -20.60
C PRO A 529 -13.01 -1.43 -21.86
N GLN A 530 -13.88 -0.42 -21.88
CA GLN A 530 -13.93 0.56 -22.95
C GLN A 530 -12.60 1.32 -23.02
N LEU A 531 -11.93 1.26 -24.17
CA LEU A 531 -10.60 1.86 -24.38
C LEU A 531 -10.66 3.33 -24.75
N ASP A 532 -11.72 3.76 -25.45
CA ASP A 532 -11.90 5.13 -25.90
C ASP A 532 -13.31 5.63 -25.71
N ASP A 533 -13.49 6.95 -25.71
CA ASP A 533 -14.80 7.58 -25.62
C ASP A 533 -15.62 7.22 -26.86
N VAL A 534 -16.92 7.03 -26.68
CA VAL A 534 -17.85 6.70 -27.77
C VAL A 534 -18.86 7.82 -27.90
N ALA A 535 -18.80 8.57 -28.99
CA ALA A 535 -19.81 9.58 -29.32
C ALA A 535 -20.52 9.24 -30.62
N LEU A 536 -21.84 9.40 -30.61
CA LEU A 536 -22.73 9.19 -31.75
C LEU A 536 -23.69 10.35 -31.90
N VAL A 537 -23.93 10.79 -33.15
CA VAL A 537 -25.03 11.68 -33.51
C VAL A 537 -25.73 11.13 -34.75
N VAL A 538 -27.03 10.94 -34.66
CA VAL A 538 -27.87 10.45 -35.74
C VAL A 538 -28.90 11.51 -36.10
N LEU A 539 -28.92 11.89 -37.34
CA LEU A 539 -29.95 12.79 -37.93
C LEU A 539 -30.73 12.00 -38.95
N ARG A 540 -32.06 12.13 -38.97
CA ARG A 540 -32.89 11.53 -39.98
C ARG A 540 -34.00 12.48 -40.42
N ARG A 541 -34.11 12.70 -41.73
CA ARG A 541 -35.21 13.49 -42.29
C ARG A 541 -36.43 12.60 -42.37
N ALA A 542 -37.57 13.03 -41.83
CA ALA A 542 -38.79 12.27 -41.87
C ALA A 542 -39.24 12.00 -43.34
N SER A 543 -39.72 10.79 -43.61
CA SER A 543 -40.40 10.48 -44.88
C SER A 543 -41.75 11.25 -44.89
N LEU A 544 -42.09 11.84 -46.02
CA LEU A 544 -43.33 12.58 -46.21
C LEU A 544 -44.54 11.70 -46.08
#